data_608cc50b24644ffa0542071388403cb1
#
_entry.id   608cc50b24644ffa0542071388403cb1
#
_cell.length_a   1.000
_cell.length_b   1.000
_cell.length_c   1.000
_cell.angle_alpha   90.00
_cell.angle_beta   90.00
_cell.angle_gamma   90.00
#
_symmetry.space_group_name_H-M   'P 1'
#
loop_
_entity.id
_entity.type
_entity.pdbx_description
1 polymer ?
#
loop_
_entity_poly.entity_id
_entity_poly.type
_entity_poly.pdbx_seq_one_letter_code
_entity_poly.pdbx_strand_id
1 'polypeptide(L)'
;MTGYVPLLLTSLWVTSTFPGNIFCAFFVERFGRRKFLLIGLTGILFCLICEAALQARYVGTDNRAGQNAAIFFIFLFITPFWSTFIDASQFLYVAEIFPTHIRSQGTAISMVGLYLADIIILVAGPIAFEVIGWKFFLVFIIPTAFHILFVYFMCPETKGRSLEDINAQFGEQVAIRFMGASEEEKKELELAAERDEIEEIHGKRQSMEGQTEKVEGQHVEVEAVNNKMV
;
A
#
# COMPACT_ATOMS: atom_id res chain seq x y z
N MET A 1 -5.92 -23.86 25.05
CA MET A 1 -7.31 -23.35 24.98
C MET A 1 -8.02 -24.10 23.87
N THR A 2 -9.01 -24.89 24.23
CA THR A 2 -9.81 -25.70 23.29
C THR A 2 -11.22 -25.11 23.20
N GLY A 3 -11.86 -25.19 22.03
CA GLY A 3 -13.23 -24.74 21.82
C GLY A 3 -13.34 -23.38 21.12
N TYR A 4 -14.39 -22.61 21.39
CA TYR A 4 -14.73 -21.35 20.72
C TYR A 4 -13.88 -20.13 21.18
N VAL A 5 -13.12 -20.25 22.27
CA VAL A 5 -12.34 -19.14 22.84
C VAL A 5 -11.32 -18.54 21.86
N PRO A 6 -10.51 -19.33 21.11
CA PRO A 6 -9.60 -18.80 20.12
C PRO A 6 -10.31 -18.01 19.00
N LEU A 7 -11.47 -18.50 18.56
CA LEU A 7 -12.27 -17.83 17.54
C LEU A 7 -12.83 -16.50 18.03
N LEU A 8 -13.30 -16.44 19.29
CA LEU A 8 -13.75 -15.19 19.90
C LEU A 8 -12.62 -14.18 20.05
N LEU A 9 -11.43 -14.62 20.49
CA LEU A 9 -10.26 -13.74 20.61
C LEU A 9 -9.83 -13.18 19.25
N THR A 10 -9.81 -14.02 18.22
CA THR A 10 -9.48 -13.56 16.84
C THR A 10 -10.53 -12.58 16.34
N SER A 11 -11.81 -12.83 16.54
CA SER A 11 -12.89 -11.93 16.13
C SER A 11 -12.81 -10.58 16.86
N LEU A 12 -12.55 -10.62 18.18
CA LEU A 12 -12.35 -9.41 18.99
C LEU A 12 -11.13 -8.62 18.52
N TRP A 13 -10.04 -9.32 18.21
CA TRP A 13 -8.81 -8.73 17.71
C TRP A 13 -9.04 -7.99 16.38
N VAL A 14 -9.67 -8.63 15.40
CA VAL A 14 -10.03 -8.01 14.11
C VAL A 14 -11.01 -6.84 14.32
N THR A 15 -12.03 -6.99 15.15
CA THR A 15 -13.00 -5.91 15.43
C THR A 15 -12.34 -4.70 16.08
N SER A 16 -11.30 -4.90 16.88
CA SER A 16 -10.58 -3.81 17.56
C SER A 16 -9.77 -2.92 16.60
N THR A 17 -9.59 -3.32 15.34
CA THR A 17 -8.93 -2.48 14.31
C THR A 17 -9.83 -1.36 13.78
N PHE A 18 -11.15 -1.54 13.85
CA PHE A 18 -12.11 -0.59 13.29
C PHE A 18 -12.00 0.84 13.87
N PRO A 19 -11.94 1.07 15.19
CA PRO A 19 -11.75 2.40 15.75
C PRO A 19 -10.43 3.05 15.32
N GLY A 20 -9.36 2.26 15.19
CA GLY A 20 -8.06 2.75 14.73
C GLY A 20 -8.10 3.29 13.30
N ASN A 21 -8.77 2.60 12.39
CA ASN A 21 -8.93 3.05 11.02
C ASN A 21 -9.77 4.33 10.90
N ILE A 22 -10.81 4.50 11.74
CA ILE A 22 -11.55 5.76 11.82
C ILE A 22 -10.62 6.89 12.28
N PHE A 23 -9.81 6.66 13.31
CA PHE A 23 -8.84 7.64 13.78
C PHE A 23 -7.82 7.99 12.69
N CYS A 24 -7.31 7.00 11.97
CA CYS A 24 -6.42 7.21 10.83
C CYS A 24 -7.04 8.18 9.81
N ALA A 25 -8.29 7.95 9.39
CA ALA A 25 -8.98 8.76 8.39
C ALA A 25 -9.02 10.26 8.75
N PHE A 26 -9.21 10.61 10.04
CA PHE A 26 -9.27 12.00 10.48
C PHE A 26 -7.89 12.63 10.72
N PHE A 27 -6.90 11.84 11.09
CA PHE A 27 -5.63 12.38 11.60
C PHE A 27 -4.46 12.26 10.62
N VAL A 28 -4.50 11.35 9.67
CA VAL A 28 -3.40 11.13 8.70
C VAL A 28 -3.08 12.39 7.88
N GLU A 29 -4.10 13.15 7.51
CA GLU A 29 -3.92 14.42 6.79
C GLU A 29 -3.34 15.52 7.69
N ARG A 30 -3.68 15.50 8.98
CA ARG A 30 -3.24 16.52 9.92
C ARG A 30 -1.78 16.35 10.35
N PHE A 31 -1.34 15.11 10.57
CA PHE A 31 0.03 14.80 11.02
C PHE A 31 1.04 14.68 9.89
N GLY A 32 0.60 14.30 8.69
CA GLY A 32 1.45 13.97 7.54
C GLY A 32 1.75 12.47 7.44
N ARG A 33 1.75 11.96 6.22
CA ARG A 33 1.83 10.51 5.94
C ARG A 33 3.13 9.89 6.46
N ARG A 34 4.26 10.53 6.17
CA ARG A 34 5.59 10.03 6.60
C ARG A 34 5.74 9.96 8.11
N LYS A 35 5.36 11.03 8.81
CA LYS A 35 5.44 11.08 10.28
C LYS A 35 4.52 10.06 10.92
N PHE A 36 3.33 9.90 10.36
CA PHE A 36 2.33 8.95 10.82
C PHE A 36 2.84 7.51 10.71
N LEU A 37 3.43 7.14 9.57
CA LEU A 37 4.08 5.84 9.35
C LEU A 37 5.24 5.61 10.33
N LEU A 38 6.10 6.60 10.55
CA LEU A 38 7.25 6.46 11.45
C LEU A 38 6.82 6.24 12.91
N ILE A 39 5.78 6.94 13.37
CA ILE A 39 5.23 6.74 14.72
C ILE A 39 4.69 5.30 14.85
N GLY A 40 3.91 4.86 13.87
CA GLY A 40 3.36 3.50 13.86
C GLY A 40 4.45 2.43 13.86
N LEU A 41 5.41 2.51 12.94
CA LEU A 41 6.51 1.55 12.83
C LEU A 41 7.36 1.48 14.10
N THR A 42 7.65 2.64 14.73
CA THR A 42 8.43 2.69 15.98
C THR A 42 7.65 2.04 17.12
N GLY A 43 6.35 2.30 17.23
CA GLY A 43 5.49 1.66 18.23
C GLY A 43 5.36 0.15 18.01
N ILE A 44 5.22 -0.28 16.75
CA ILE A 44 5.22 -1.70 16.38
C ILE A 44 6.53 -2.38 16.77
N LEU A 45 7.66 -1.77 16.44
CA LEU A 45 8.98 -2.29 16.80
C LEU A 45 9.12 -2.47 18.32
N PHE A 46 8.70 -1.47 19.08
CA PHE A 46 8.69 -1.56 20.54
C PHE A 46 7.82 -2.72 21.05
N CYS A 47 6.60 -2.86 20.54
CA CYS A 47 5.71 -3.96 20.93
C CYS A 47 6.30 -5.33 20.58
N LEU A 48 6.90 -5.48 19.40
CA LEU A 48 7.53 -6.75 18.96
C LEU A 48 8.72 -7.13 19.85
N ILE A 49 9.55 -6.17 20.26
CA ILE A 49 10.68 -6.41 21.18
C ILE A 49 10.17 -6.86 22.55
N CYS A 50 9.14 -6.17 23.09
CA CYS A 50 8.54 -6.54 24.36
C CYS A 50 7.91 -7.93 24.28
N GLU A 51 7.18 -8.22 23.19
CA GLU A 51 6.55 -9.53 22.99
C GLU A 51 7.60 -10.65 22.88
N ALA A 52 8.67 -10.46 22.11
CA ALA A 52 9.76 -11.42 22.03
C ALA A 52 10.40 -11.71 23.39
N ALA A 53 10.61 -10.68 24.20
CA ALA A 53 11.17 -10.80 25.55
C ALA A 53 10.22 -11.56 26.51
N LEU A 54 8.93 -11.26 26.45
CA LEU A 54 7.91 -11.93 27.27
C LEU A 54 7.72 -13.38 26.85
N GLN A 55 7.69 -13.66 25.57
CA GLN A 55 7.63 -15.02 25.03
C GLN A 55 8.86 -15.83 25.44
N ALA A 56 10.08 -15.25 25.36
CA ALA A 56 11.30 -15.92 25.78
C ALA A 56 11.33 -16.27 27.27
N ARG A 57 10.67 -15.46 28.11
CA ARG A 57 10.75 -15.59 29.58
C ARG A 57 9.59 -16.40 30.18
N TYR A 58 8.39 -16.25 29.63
CA TYR A 58 7.16 -16.73 30.28
C TYR A 58 6.40 -17.83 29.54
N VAL A 59 6.76 -18.13 28.29
CA VAL A 59 6.18 -19.27 27.59
C VAL A 59 6.64 -20.58 28.28
N GLY A 60 5.68 -21.41 28.61
CA GLY A 60 5.93 -22.70 29.33
C GLY A 60 6.07 -22.56 30.86
N THR A 61 5.84 -21.35 31.41
CA THR A 61 5.79 -21.14 32.86
C THR A 61 4.36 -20.94 33.35
N ASP A 62 4.08 -21.29 34.64
CA ASP A 62 2.77 -21.08 35.27
C ASP A 62 2.50 -19.59 35.67
N ASN A 63 3.36 -18.67 35.29
CA ASN A 63 3.23 -17.25 35.65
C ASN A 63 2.16 -16.56 34.81
N ARG A 64 0.93 -16.53 35.33
CA ARG A 64 -0.23 -15.89 34.70
C ARG A 64 -0.03 -14.40 34.42
N ALA A 65 0.73 -13.69 35.27
CA ALA A 65 0.98 -12.26 35.10
C ALA A 65 1.83 -12.00 33.83
N GLY A 66 2.86 -12.81 33.61
CA GLY A 66 3.70 -12.72 32.40
C GLY A 66 2.93 -13.09 31.12
N GLN A 67 2.07 -14.10 31.18
CA GLN A 67 1.22 -14.49 30.05
C GLN A 67 0.18 -13.41 29.71
N ASN A 68 -0.44 -12.79 30.73
CA ASN A 68 -1.36 -11.67 30.51
C ASN A 68 -0.66 -10.43 29.94
N ALA A 69 0.59 -10.18 30.35
CA ALA A 69 1.39 -9.10 29.77
C ALA A 69 1.67 -9.33 28.29
N ALA A 70 1.99 -10.56 27.87
CA ALA A 70 2.15 -10.90 26.47
C ALA A 70 0.86 -10.65 25.66
N ILE A 71 -0.28 -11.10 26.17
CA ILE A 71 -1.58 -10.81 25.52
C ILE A 71 -1.82 -9.29 25.41
N PHE A 72 -1.50 -8.53 26.44
CA PHE A 72 -1.62 -7.06 26.40
C PHE A 72 -0.76 -6.42 25.29
N PHE A 73 0.50 -6.86 25.12
CA PHE A 73 1.36 -6.32 24.07
C PHE A 73 0.90 -6.71 22.66
N ILE A 74 0.28 -7.87 22.46
CA ILE A 74 -0.35 -8.26 21.19
C ILE A 74 -1.50 -7.29 20.85
N PHE A 75 -2.36 -6.98 21.82
CA PHE A 75 -3.44 -6.00 21.61
C PHE A 75 -2.92 -4.58 21.44
N LEU A 76 -1.86 -4.21 22.14
CA LEU A 76 -1.20 -2.91 21.98
C LEU A 76 -0.55 -2.78 20.59
N PHE A 77 0.00 -3.86 20.04
CA PHE A 77 0.52 -3.90 18.69
C PHE A 77 -0.56 -3.61 17.65
N ILE A 78 -1.70 -4.33 17.71
CA ILE A 78 -2.72 -4.25 16.65
C ILE A 78 -3.60 -3.00 16.76
N THR A 79 -4.12 -2.71 17.94
CA THR A 79 -5.16 -1.68 18.09
C THR A 79 -4.63 -0.27 17.89
N PRO A 80 -3.67 0.26 18.67
CA PRO A 80 -3.21 1.64 18.44
C PRO A 80 -2.14 1.74 17.33
N PHE A 81 -1.19 0.81 17.23
CA PHE A 81 -0.06 1.03 16.33
C PHE A 81 -0.31 0.54 14.91
N TRP A 82 -0.77 -0.69 14.74
CA TRP A 82 -1.02 -1.23 13.40
C TRP A 82 -2.24 -0.55 12.77
N SER A 83 -3.42 -0.68 13.37
CA SER A 83 -4.68 -0.22 12.77
C SER A 83 -4.77 1.29 12.64
N THR A 84 -4.21 2.04 13.59
CA THR A 84 -4.28 3.50 13.55
C THR A 84 -3.24 4.10 12.61
N PHE A 85 -2.00 3.61 12.64
CA PHE A 85 -0.90 4.28 11.97
C PHE A 85 -0.45 3.61 10.67
N ILE A 86 -0.62 2.29 10.52
CA ILE A 86 -0.06 1.56 9.37
C ILE A 86 -1.15 1.12 8.40
N ASP A 87 -2.20 0.46 8.89
CA ASP A 87 -3.17 -0.29 8.09
C ASP A 87 -3.71 0.51 6.89
N ALA A 88 -4.39 1.63 7.13
CA ALA A 88 -4.91 2.47 6.04
C ALA A 88 -3.84 3.37 5.42
N SER A 89 -2.88 3.89 6.19
CA SER A 89 -1.92 4.88 5.72
C SER A 89 -0.90 4.31 4.74
N GLN A 90 -0.54 3.03 4.82
CA GLN A 90 0.36 2.40 3.85
C GLN A 90 -0.24 2.37 2.45
N PHE A 91 -1.53 2.06 2.31
CA PHE A 91 -2.22 2.04 1.01
C PHE A 91 -2.36 3.45 0.44
N LEU A 92 -2.70 4.41 1.29
CA LEU A 92 -2.78 5.81 0.91
C LEU A 92 -1.43 6.33 0.40
N TYR A 93 -0.34 6.06 1.13
CA TYR A 93 0.99 6.49 0.76
C TYR A 93 1.44 5.87 -0.58
N VAL A 94 1.20 4.58 -0.78
CA VAL A 94 1.52 3.89 -2.05
C VAL A 94 0.74 4.51 -3.21
N ALA A 95 -0.53 4.86 -3.02
CA ALA A 95 -1.35 5.50 -4.06
C ALA A 95 -0.89 6.94 -4.38
N GLU A 96 -0.32 7.66 -3.42
CA GLU A 96 0.15 9.04 -3.61
C GLU A 96 1.56 9.12 -4.24
N ILE A 97 2.42 8.12 -4.03
CA ILE A 97 3.82 8.16 -4.48
C ILE A 97 3.99 7.87 -5.97
N PHE A 98 3.05 7.15 -6.58
CA PHE A 98 3.13 6.80 -8.00
C PHE A 98 2.55 7.90 -8.89
N PRO A 99 3.27 8.28 -9.98
CA PRO A 99 2.75 9.17 -11.03
C PRO A 99 1.43 8.66 -11.61
N THR A 100 0.58 9.57 -12.05
CA THR A 100 -0.80 9.27 -12.48
C THR A 100 -0.86 8.20 -13.58
N HIS A 101 0.07 8.26 -14.55
CA HIS A 101 0.10 7.35 -15.71
C HIS A 101 0.48 5.89 -15.36
N ILE A 102 1.23 5.64 -14.28
CA ILE A 102 1.62 4.29 -13.84
C ILE A 102 1.01 3.89 -12.49
N ARG A 103 0.19 4.75 -11.87
CA ARG A 103 -0.36 4.54 -10.52
C ARG A 103 -1.08 3.21 -10.36
N SER A 104 -1.94 2.86 -11.32
CA SER A 104 -2.69 1.59 -11.27
C SER A 104 -1.77 0.38 -11.31
N GLN A 105 -0.74 0.42 -12.15
CA GLN A 105 0.24 -0.67 -12.28
C GLN A 105 1.15 -0.73 -11.05
N GLY A 106 1.65 0.41 -10.57
CA GLY A 106 2.51 0.50 -9.40
C GLY A 106 1.81 0.02 -8.13
N THR A 107 0.56 0.44 -7.92
CA THR A 107 -0.24 -0.04 -6.78
C THR A 107 -0.54 -1.53 -6.89
N ALA A 108 -0.88 -2.05 -8.08
CA ALA A 108 -1.11 -3.48 -8.28
C ALA A 108 0.13 -4.33 -7.95
N ILE A 109 1.32 -3.93 -8.43
CA ILE A 109 2.58 -4.63 -8.13
C ILE A 109 2.88 -4.58 -6.62
N SER A 110 2.66 -3.43 -5.97
CA SER A 110 2.85 -3.29 -4.52
C SER A 110 1.93 -4.22 -3.72
N MET A 111 0.66 -4.36 -4.15
CA MET A 111 -0.29 -5.29 -3.52
C MET A 111 0.11 -6.74 -3.72
N VAL A 112 0.58 -7.12 -4.92
CA VAL A 112 1.09 -8.48 -5.17
C VAL A 112 2.25 -8.80 -4.22
N GLY A 113 3.20 -7.87 -4.06
CA GLY A 113 4.32 -8.04 -3.13
C GLY A 113 3.86 -8.24 -1.68
N LEU A 114 2.90 -7.42 -1.22
CA LEU A 114 2.32 -7.50 0.12
C LEU A 114 1.66 -8.86 0.36
N TYR A 115 0.73 -9.26 -0.48
CA TYR A 115 0.00 -10.53 -0.31
C TYR A 115 0.90 -11.76 -0.48
N LEU A 116 1.93 -11.68 -1.33
CA LEU A 116 2.92 -12.76 -1.45
C LEU A 116 3.68 -12.96 -0.14
N ALA A 117 4.12 -11.86 0.49
CA ALA A 117 4.77 -11.92 1.80
C ALA A 117 3.81 -12.48 2.87
N ASP A 118 2.54 -12.05 2.86
CA ASP A 118 1.53 -12.55 3.78
C ASP A 118 1.32 -14.06 3.65
N ILE A 119 1.21 -14.58 2.42
CA ILE A 119 1.07 -16.02 2.16
C ILE A 119 2.27 -16.79 2.70
N ILE A 120 3.49 -16.32 2.45
CA ILE A 120 4.71 -16.98 2.94
C ILE A 120 4.69 -17.05 4.47
N ILE A 121 4.40 -15.95 5.14
CA ILE A 121 4.36 -15.89 6.60
C ILE A 121 3.20 -16.71 7.17
N LEU A 122 2.04 -16.70 6.55
CA LEU A 122 0.87 -17.46 6.99
C LEU A 122 1.13 -18.97 6.95
N VAL A 123 1.82 -19.45 5.90
CA VAL A 123 2.14 -20.90 5.75
C VAL A 123 3.33 -21.29 6.61
N ALA A 124 4.40 -20.50 6.59
CA ALA A 124 5.63 -20.84 7.32
C ALA A 124 5.54 -20.52 8.83
N GLY A 125 4.72 -19.54 9.23
CA GLY A 125 4.65 -19.01 10.58
C GLY A 125 4.37 -20.04 11.67
N PRO A 126 3.31 -20.85 11.59
CA PRO A 126 3.01 -21.86 12.59
C PRO A 126 4.16 -22.87 12.78
N ILE A 127 4.73 -23.36 11.68
CA ILE A 127 5.85 -24.32 11.68
C ILE A 127 7.10 -23.67 12.29
N ALA A 128 7.41 -22.45 11.85
CA ALA A 128 8.57 -21.72 12.35
C ALA A 128 8.43 -21.43 13.86
N PHE A 129 7.24 -21.03 14.30
CA PHE A 129 7.00 -20.75 15.71
C PHE A 129 7.17 -22.01 16.60
N GLU A 130 6.75 -23.17 16.11
CA GLU A 130 6.97 -24.46 16.83
C GLU A 130 8.45 -24.82 16.91
N VAL A 131 9.24 -24.57 15.86
CA VAL A 131 10.66 -24.99 15.79
C VAL A 131 11.58 -24.01 16.50
N ILE A 132 11.42 -22.71 16.28
CA ILE A 132 12.36 -21.67 16.78
C ILE A 132 11.77 -20.83 17.91
N GLY A 133 10.48 -21.00 18.23
CA GLY A 133 9.80 -20.34 19.34
C GLY A 133 9.88 -18.80 19.26
N TRP A 134 10.23 -18.16 20.39
CA TRP A 134 10.33 -16.70 20.49
C TRP A 134 11.27 -16.05 19.47
N LYS A 135 12.26 -16.78 18.95
CA LYS A 135 13.18 -16.26 17.92
C LYS A 135 12.48 -15.93 16.62
N PHE A 136 11.29 -16.46 16.38
CA PHE A 136 10.48 -16.11 15.22
C PHE A 136 10.15 -14.61 15.17
N PHE A 137 10.00 -13.95 16.30
CA PHE A 137 9.78 -12.50 16.33
C PHE A 137 10.93 -11.68 15.73
N LEU A 138 12.16 -12.22 15.71
CA LEU A 138 13.30 -11.55 15.07
C LEU A 138 13.10 -11.38 13.57
N VAL A 139 12.35 -12.28 12.92
CA VAL A 139 11.98 -12.19 11.51
C VAL A 139 11.15 -10.94 11.22
N PHE A 140 10.43 -10.42 12.20
CA PHE A 140 9.66 -9.19 12.09
C PHE A 140 10.44 -7.97 12.62
N ILE A 141 11.16 -8.12 13.71
CA ILE A 141 11.92 -7.04 14.35
C ILE A 141 12.99 -6.47 13.40
N ILE A 142 13.77 -7.34 12.77
CA ILE A 142 14.88 -6.92 11.90
C ILE A 142 14.37 -6.14 10.66
N PRO A 143 13.44 -6.67 9.85
CA PRO A 143 12.90 -5.93 8.72
C PRO A 143 12.18 -4.64 9.13
N THR A 144 11.47 -4.62 10.27
CA THR A 144 10.78 -3.41 10.74
C THR A 144 11.80 -2.32 11.09
N ALA A 145 12.93 -2.65 11.73
CA ALA A 145 14.00 -1.70 12.00
C ALA A 145 14.59 -1.12 10.71
N PHE A 146 14.86 -1.98 9.71
CA PHE A 146 15.30 -1.52 8.39
C PHE A 146 14.24 -0.68 7.69
N HIS A 147 12.97 -1.04 7.80
CA HIS A 147 11.85 -0.28 7.22
C HIS A 147 11.74 1.13 7.83
N ILE A 148 11.94 1.28 9.14
CA ILE A 148 11.99 2.60 9.79
C ILE A 148 13.09 3.46 9.18
N LEU A 149 14.30 2.92 9.02
CA LEU A 149 15.41 3.63 8.39
C LEU A 149 15.10 3.99 6.94
N PHE A 150 14.53 3.04 6.18
CA PHE A 150 14.13 3.26 4.80
C PHE A 150 13.10 4.40 4.68
N VAL A 151 12.02 4.37 5.47
CA VAL A 151 10.99 5.42 5.47
C VAL A 151 11.59 6.76 5.90
N TYR A 152 12.51 6.75 6.86
CA TYR A 152 13.16 7.96 7.33
C TYR A 152 14.05 8.63 6.27
N PHE A 153 14.83 7.86 5.52
CA PHE A 153 15.79 8.42 4.56
C PHE A 153 15.24 8.54 3.14
N MET A 154 14.41 7.61 2.71
CA MET A 154 14.01 7.48 1.31
C MET A 154 12.61 8.03 1.02
N CYS A 155 11.70 8.00 2.01
CA CYS A 155 10.32 8.38 1.77
C CYS A 155 10.10 9.88 1.98
N PRO A 156 9.71 10.65 0.96
CA PRO A 156 9.37 12.06 1.10
C PRO A 156 8.04 12.24 1.83
N GLU A 157 7.85 13.41 2.44
CA GLU A 157 6.55 13.80 3.01
C GLU A 157 5.62 14.27 1.89
N THR A 158 4.44 13.65 1.80
CA THR A 158 3.44 13.97 0.76
C THR A 158 2.39 14.98 1.22
N LYS A 159 2.35 15.29 2.54
CA LYS A 159 1.37 16.20 3.11
C LYS A 159 1.41 17.59 2.47
N GLY A 160 0.26 18.04 1.96
CA GLY A 160 0.09 19.40 1.42
C GLY A 160 0.87 19.68 0.14
N ARG A 161 1.37 18.63 -0.52
CA ARG A 161 1.99 18.73 -1.84
C ARG A 161 1.00 18.31 -2.90
N SER A 162 1.04 18.99 -4.05
CA SER A 162 0.30 18.56 -5.23
C SER A 162 0.93 17.25 -5.77
N LEU A 163 0.17 16.50 -6.56
CA LEU A 163 0.70 15.30 -7.20
C LEU A 163 1.85 15.64 -8.14
N GLU A 164 1.78 16.81 -8.78
CA GLU A 164 2.81 17.36 -9.67
C GLU A 164 4.12 17.65 -8.91
N ASP A 165 4.02 18.19 -7.68
CA ASP A 165 5.17 18.45 -6.81
C ASP A 165 5.85 17.13 -6.36
N ILE A 166 5.06 16.09 -6.11
CA ILE A 166 5.57 14.76 -5.76
C ILE A 166 6.25 14.14 -6.98
N ASN A 167 5.62 14.19 -8.15
CA ASN A 167 6.17 13.69 -9.40
C ASN A 167 7.47 14.39 -9.80
N ALA A 168 7.56 15.70 -9.56
CA ALA A 168 8.79 16.46 -9.77
C ALA A 168 9.97 15.97 -8.93
N GLN A 169 9.71 15.55 -7.67
CA GLN A 169 10.74 14.97 -6.80
C GLN A 169 11.27 13.63 -7.32
N PHE A 170 10.46 12.88 -8.05
CA PHE A 170 10.87 11.64 -8.71
C PHE A 170 11.44 11.85 -10.13
N GLY A 171 11.69 13.10 -10.54
CA GLY A 171 12.40 13.44 -11.76
C GLY A 171 11.52 13.54 -13.01
N GLU A 172 10.22 13.66 -12.86
CA GLU A 172 9.33 13.87 -13.99
C GLU A 172 9.51 15.29 -14.56
N GLN A 173 10.01 15.38 -15.80
CA GLN A 173 10.41 16.68 -16.42
C GLN A 173 9.25 17.67 -16.57
N VAL A 174 8.04 17.19 -16.82
CA VAL A 174 6.83 18.02 -16.92
C VAL A 174 6.55 18.68 -15.56
N ALA A 175 6.59 17.91 -14.48
CA ALA A 175 6.36 18.39 -13.13
C ALA A 175 7.43 19.39 -12.63
N ILE A 176 8.71 19.20 -13.02
CA ILE A 176 9.79 20.16 -12.72
C ILE A 176 9.52 21.53 -13.36
N ARG A 177 8.94 21.53 -14.55
CA ARG A 177 8.59 22.76 -15.27
C ARG A 177 7.49 23.54 -14.55
N PHE A 178 6.50 22.86 -13.96
CA PHE A 178 5.45 23.47 -13.16
C PHE A 178 5.95 24.12 -11.87
N MET A 179 6.95 23.55 -11.20
CA MET A 179 7.49 24.09 -9.94
C MET A 179 8.21 25.43 -10.10
N GLY A 180 8.77 25.71 -11.28
CA GLY A 180 9.48 26.96 -11.57
C GLY A 180 8.63 28.05 -12.23
N ALA A 181 7.39 27.75 -12.59
CA ALA A 181 6.53 28.62 -13.37
C ALA A 181 5.70 29.58 -12.49
N SER A 182 5.43 30.77 -13.01
CA SER A 182 4.45 31.70 -12.41
C SER A 182 3.03 31.14 -12.52
N GLU A 183 2.07 31.69 -11.76
CA GLU A 183 0.67 31.20 -11.78
C GLU A 183 0.02 31.34 -13.18
N GLU A 184 0.45 32.33 -13.97
CA GLU A 184 -0.01 32.50 -15.35
C GLU A 184 0.60 31.42 -16.27
N GLU A 185 1.88 31.15 -16.15
CA GLU A 185 2.56 30.09 -16.90
C GLU A 185 2.06 28.67 -16.53
N LYS A 186 1.71 28.45 -15.28
CA LYS A 186 1.07 27.18 -14.85
C LYS A 186 -0.26 26.96 -15.58
N LYS A 187 -1.07 28.01 -15.66
CA LYS A 187 -2.36 27.93 -16.34
C LYS A 187 -2.23 27.71 -17.86
N GLU A 188 -1.21 28.30 -18.49
CA GLU A 188 -0.90 28.03 -19.90
C GLU A 188 -0.41 26.57 -20.11
N LEU A 189 0.41 26.05 -19.20
CA LEU A 189 0.89 24.68 -19.26
C LEU A 189 -0.24 23.66 -19.04
N GLU A 190 -1.17 23.92 -18.14
CA GLU A 190 -2.39 23.11 -17.95
C GLU A 190 -3.24 23.06 -19.23
N LEU A 191 -3.48 24.25 -19.83
CA LEU A 191 -4.24 24.33 -21.08
C LEU A 191 -3.53 23.66 -22.25
N ALA A 192 -2.20 23.68 -22.29
CA ALA A 192 -1.43 22.98 -23.30
C ALA A 192 -1.50 21.45 -23.10
N ALA A 193 -1.40 20.98 -21.85
CA ALA A 193 -1.53 19.56 -21.53
C ALA A 193 -2.92 19.01 -21.86
N GLU A 194 -3.98 19.78 -21.55
CA GLU A 194 -5.36 19.39 -21.95
C GLU A 194 -5.54 19.30 -23.48
N ARG A 195 -4.90 20.20 -24.23
CA ARG A 195 -4.92 20.13 -25.71
C ARG A 195 -4.23 18.90 -26.25
N ASP A 196 -3.05 18.59 -25.72
CA ASP A 196 -2.28 17.41 -26.13
C ASP A 196 -3.05 16.11 -25.81
N GLU A 197 -3.72 16.04 -24.65
CA GLU A 197 -4.57 14.90 -24.27
C GLU A 197 -5.77 14.74 -25.21
N ILE A 198 -6.43 15.85 -25.59
CA ILE A 198 -7.53 15.85 -26.54
C ILE A 198 -7.05 15.41 -27.94
N GLU A 199 -5.88 15.87 -28.39
CA GLU A 199 -5.31 15.46 -29.67
C GLU A 199 -4.95 13.98 -29.68
N GLU A 200 -4.41 13.45 -28.57
CA GLU A 200 -4.10 12.02 -28.46
C GLU A 200 -5.37 11.16 -28.48
N ILE A 201 -6.43 11.58 -27.79
CA ILE A 201 -7.73 10.91 -27.81
C ILE A 201 -8.33 10.92 -29.24
N HIS A 202 -8.26 12.07 -29.92
CA HIS A 202 -8.74 12.18 -31.31
C HIS A 202 -7.93 11.30 -32.27
N GLY A 203 -6.61 11.26 -32.13
CA GLY A 203 -5.74 10.38 -32.91
C GLY A 203 -6.02 8.89 -32.70
N LYS A 204 -6.26 8.48 -31.46
CA LYS A 204 -6.66 7.10 -31.14
C LYS A 204 -8.03 6.75 -31.73
N ARG A 205 -8.97 7.68 -31.70
CA ARG A 205 -10.31 7.49 -32.24
C ARG A 205 -10.29 7.31 -33.76
N GLN A 206 -9.55 8.15 -34.46
CA GLN A 206 -9.37 8.02 -35.92
C GLN A 206 -8.66 6.73 -36.32
N SER A 207 -7.68 6.30 -35.52
CA SER A 207 -6.99 5.04 -35.73
C SER A 207 -7.92 3.83 -35.55
N MET A 208 -8.84 3.88 -34.58
CA MET A 208 -9.85 2.83 -34.38
C MET A 208 -10.92 2.83 -35.48
N GLU A 209 -11.39 3.99 -35.92
CA GLU A 209 -12.36 4.11 -37.00
C GLU A 209 -11.78 3.57 -38.33
N GLY A 210 -10.51 3.88 -38.63
CA GLY A 210 -9.82 3.35 -39.80
C GLY A 210 -9.54 1.83 -39.74
N GLN A 211 -9.44 1.25 -38.53
CA GLN A 211 -9.36 -0.20 -38.37
C GLN A 211 -10.72 -0.88 -38.57
N THR A 212 -11.79 -0.26 -38.08
CA THR A 212 -13.16 -0.76 -38.23
C THR A 212 -13.57 -0.77 -39.70
N GLU A 213 -13.25 0.28 -40.45
CA GLU A 213 -13.53 0.40 -41.90
C GLU A 213 -12.76 -0.66 -42.72
N LYS A 214 -11.52 -0.97 -42.35
CA LYS A 214 -10.73 -2.04 -42.98
C LYS A 214 -11.32 -3.43 -42.72
N VAL A 215 -11.81 -3.67 -41.50
CA VAL A 215 -12.43 -4.95 -41.12
C VAL A 215 -13.78 -5.14 -41.85
N GLU A 216 -14.58 -4.09 -41.96
CA GLU A 216 -15.84 -4.11 -42.74
C GLU A 216 -15.57 -4.34 -44.24
N GLY A 217 -14.57 -3.65 -44.80
CA GLY A 217 -14.15 -3.85 -46.18
C GLY A 217 -13.73 -5.31 -46.49
N GLN A 218 -12.97 -5.94 -45.58
CA GLN A 218 -12.59 -7.34 -45.70
C GLN A 218 -13.80 -8.30 -45.59
N HIS A 219 -14.78 -8.01 -44.73
CA HIS A 219 -16.00 -8.82 -44.64
C HIS A 219 -16.83 -8.77 -45.92
N VAL A 220 -16.95 -7.61 -46.55
CA VAL A 220 -17.69 -7.42 -47.80
C VAL A 220 -16.98 -8.16 -48.97
N GLU A 221 -15.64 -8.13 -49.02
CA GLU A 221 -14.89 -8.89 -50.03
C GLU A 221 -15.03 -10.40 -49.86
N VAL A 222 -14.98 -10.92 -48.64
CA VAL A 222 -15.19 -12.35 -48.35
C VAL A 222 -16.60 -12.81 -48.70
N GLU A 223 -17.62 -11.98 -48.42
CA GLU A 223 -19.00 -12.28 -48.82
C GLU A 223 -19.19 -12.28 -50.35
N ALA A 224 -18.57 -11.34 -51.05
CA ALA A 224 -18.59 -11.28 -52.52
C ALA A 224 -17.91 -12.45 -53.20
N VAL A 225 -16.82 -12.97 -52.61
CA VAL A 225 -16.12 -14.18 -53.11
C VAL A 225 -16.93 -15.44 -52.85
N ASN A 226 -17.57 -15.53 -51.70
CA ASN A 226 -18.40 -16.69 -51.31
C ASN A 226 -19.66 -16.79 -52.20
N ASN A 227 -20.26 -15.63 -52.60
CA ASN A 227 -21.44 -15.56 -53.46
C ASN A 227 -21.15 -15.85 -54.96
N LYS A 228 -19.84 -15.83 -55.35
CA LYS A 228 -19.41 -16.22 -56.70
C LYS A 228 -19.07 -17.71 -56.87
N MET A 229 -19.02 -18.45 -55.76
CA MET A 229 -18.70 -19.88 -55.73
C MET A 229 -19.93 -20.80 -55.58
N VAL A 230 -21.11 -20.21 -55.45
CA VAL A 230 -22.42 -20.90 -55.48
C VAL A 230 -23.07 -20.62 -56.83
#